data_d8ed64a0f93848ff00b16ae6e37ac50b
#
_entry.id   d8ed64a0f93848ff00b16ae6e37ac50b
#
_cell.length_a   1.000
_cell.length_b   1.000
_cell.length_c   1.000
_cell.angle_alpha   90.00
_cell.angle_beta   90.00
_cell.angle_gamma   90.00
#
_symmetry.space_group_name_H-M   'P 1'
#
loop_
_entity.id
_entity.type
_entity.pdbx_description
1 polymer ?
#
loop_
_entity_poly.entity_id
_entity_poly.type
_entity_poly.pdbx_seq_one_letter_code
_entity_poly.pdbx_strand_id
1 'polypeptide(L)'
;MSVLLWNCKNDKAGSDASTEDHMHDHSMVSGENVQPPLFNEIMAVHDEVMPRMKDIEDLKEQLRLKIDSIEVNMPDSKYKADFRFALAELNRSDDMMTDWMHHFKESYDTISSPAGKNDFLEFERAKIEQIKGKMETSIKIASQTLANTPMK
;
A
#
# COMPACT_ATOMS: atom_id res chain seq x y z
N MET A 1 -38.17 -12.35 -33.65
CA MET A 1 -38.67 -11.16 -34.36
C MET A 1 -38.00 -9.97 -33.69
N SER A 2 -37.22 -9.11 -34.21
CA SER A 2 -36.68 -8.78 -35.52
C SER A 2 -35.28 -8.20 -35.32
N VAL A 3 -34.43 -8.66 -36.16
CA VAL A 3 -33.05 -8.14 -36.34
C VAL A 3 -33.12 -6.82 -37.09
N LEU A 4 -32.34 -5.82 -36.71
CA LEU A 4 -31.97 -4.76 -37.63
C LEU A 4 -30.47 -4.49 -37.53
N LEU A 5 -29.78 -5.05 -38.50
CA LEU A 5 -28.43 -4.70 -38.97
C LEU A 5 -28.51 -3.33 -39.68
N TRP A 6 -27.59 -2.43 -39.33
CA TRP A 6 -27.34 -1.30 -40.22
C TRP A 6 -25.85 -1.29 -40.57
N ASN A 7 -25.65 -1.69 -41.81
CA ASN A 7 -24.42 -1.57 -42.56
C ASN A 7 -24.53 -0.32 -43.42
N CYS A 8 -23.60 0.59 -43.37
CA CYS A 8 -23.40 1.59 -44.43
C CYS A 8 -21.95 1.67 -44.81
N LYS A 9 -21.75 1.26 -46.02
CA LYS A 9 -20.58 1.20 -46.82
C LYS A 9 -20.54 2.45 -47.70
N ASN A 10 -19.31 2.91 -48.02
CA ASN A 10 -18.91 3.48 -49.33
C ASN A 10 -19.01 5.00 -49.49
N ASP A 11 -18.24 5.70 -50.26
CA ASP A 11 -17.18 5.43 -51.26
C ASP A 11 -16.38 6.71 -51.50
N LYS A 12 -15.10 6.59 -51.75
CA LYS A 12 -14.21 7.09 -52.82
C LYS A 12 -14.41 8.46 -53.48
N ALA A 13 -13.30 9.13 -53.52
CA ALA A 13 -12.57 9.70 -54.67
C ALA A 13 -12.57 11.22 -54.85
N GLY A 14 -11.36 11.78 -55.03
CA GLY A 14 -11.10 12.93 -55.84
C GLY A 14 -10.07 13.90 -55.33
N SER A 15 -8.79 13.70 -55.67
CA SER A 15 -7.82 14.67 -56.21
C SER A 15 -8.07 16.17 -56.01
N ASP A 16 -7.17 16.94 -55.39
CA ASP A 16 -6.03 17.56 -56.08
C ASP A 16 -5.19 18.45 -55.15
N ALA A 17 -3.98 18.64 -55.55
CA ALA A 17 -2.88 19.29 -54.89
C ALA A 17 -3.10 20.75 -54.52
N SER A 18 -2.52 21.18 -53.39
CA SER A 18 -1.68 22.38 -53.31
C SER A 18 -0.92 22.44 -51.98
N THR A 19 0.36 22.45 -52.12
CA THR A 19 1.47 22.83 -51.25
C THR A 19 1.08 24.04 -50.36
N GLU A 20 1.22 23.93 -49.03
CA GLU A 20 1.86 24.96 -48.21
C GLU A 20 2.35 24.36 -46.91
N ASP A 21 3.63 24.48 -46.76
CA ASP A 21 4.52 24.18 -45.66
C ASP A 21 4.10 24.97 -44.40
N HIS A 22 3.48 24.30 -43.42
CA HIS A 22 3.44 24.77 -42.07
C HIS A 22 3.95 23.64 -41.14
N MET A 23 5.26 23.70 -40.91
CA MET A 23 5.89 23.05 -39.76
C MET A 23 5.18 23.54 -38.49
N HIS A 24 4.14 22.87 -38.07
CA HIS A 24 3.75 22.84 -36.67
C HIS A 24 4.41 21.64 -36.04
N ASP A 25 5.59 21.92 -35.48
CA ASP A 25 6.20 21.10 -34.44
C ASP A 25 5.24 21.04 -33.24
N HIS A 26 4.26 20.17 -33.35
CA HIS A 26 3.52 19.66 -32.20
C HIS A 26 4.33 18.52 -31.60
N SER A 27 5.48 18.87 -31.01
CA SER A 27 5.98 18.15 -29.87
C SER A 27 4.88 18.23 -28.78
N MET A 28 3.86 17.40 -28.94
CA MET A 28 3.03 16.98 -27.84
C MET A 28 3.97 16.16 -26.94
N VAL A 29 4.69 16.87 -26.08
CA VAL A 29 5.16 16.30 -24.83
C VAL A 29 3.90 15.82 -24.14
N SER A 30 3.53 14.58 -24.38
CA SER A 30 2.70 13.82 -23.48
C SER A 30 3.38 13.96 -22.13
N GLY A 31 2.86 14.83 -21.28
CA GLY A 31 3.32 14.96 -19.91
C GLY A 31 3.00 13.64 -19.24
N GLU A 32 3.88 12.67 -19.43
CA GLU A 32 3.99 11.55 -18.51
C GLU A 32 4.13 12.19 -17.14
N ASN A 33 3.17 11.94 -16.29
CA ASN A 33 3.16 12.38 -14.91
C ASN A 33 4.23 11.56 -14.17
N VAL A 34 5.51 11.83 -14.52
CA VAL A 34 6.68 11.14 -13.94
C VAL A 34 6.72 11.55 -12.48
N GLN A 35 6.36 10.62 -11.62
CA GLN A 35 6.45 10.83 -10.18
C GLN A 35 7.90 11.11 -9.77
N PRO A 36 8.14 11.99 -8.79
CA PRO A 36 9.48 12.24 -8.27
C PRO A 36 10.16 10.93 -7.85
N PRO A 37 11.49 10.80 -8.05
CA PRO A 37 12.21 9.58 -7.63
C PRO A 37 11.92 9.17 -6.18
N LEU A 38 11.86 10.13 -5.27
CA LEU A 38 11.58 9.88 -3.86
C LEU A 38 10.18 9.30 -3.61
N PHE A 39 9.18 9.69 -4.42
CA PHE A 39 7.85 9.06 -4.38
C PHE A 39 7.94 7.56 -4.72
N ASN A 40 8.70 7.22 -5.75
CA ASN A 40 8.88 5.83 -6.16
C ASN A 40 9.66 5.02 -5.11
N GLU A 41 10.65 5.63 -4.44
CA GLU A 41 11.36 4.99 -3.31
C GLU A 41 10.41 4.66 -2.17
N ILE A 42 9.54 5.60 -1.78
CA ILE A 42 8.53 5.39 -0.73
C ILE A 42 7.58 4.25 -1.11
N MET A 43 7.09 4.27 -2.35
CA MET A 43 6.18 3.21 -2.82
C MET A 43 6.88 1.84 -2.91
N ALA A 44 8.18 1.80 -3.22
CA ALA A 44 8.94 0.54 -3.21
C ALA A 44 9.04 -0.05 -1.79
N VAL A 45 9.24 0.77 -0.76
CA VAL A 45 9.20 0.31 0.65
C VAL A 45 7.80 -0.18 1.03
N HIS A 46 6.76 0.56 0.65
CA HIS A 46 5.37 0.15 0.87
C HIS A 46 5.11 -1.22 0.23
N ASP A 47 5.43 -1.39 -1.04
CA ASP A 47 5.17 -2.62 -1.80
C ASP A 47 5.97 -3.82 -1.26
N GLU A 48 7.16 -3.59 -0.70
CA GLU A 48 7.95 -4.62 -0.02
C GLU A 48 7.25 -5.15 1.23
N VAL A 49 6.61 -4.27 2.01
CA VAL A 49 6.03 -4.67 3.30
C VAL A 49 4.56 -5.04 3.24
N MET A 50 3.83 -4.65 2.20
CA MET A 50 2.40 -4.96 2.06
C MET A 50 2.06 -6.45 2.16
N PRO A 51 2.83 -7.39 1.59
CA PRO A 51 2.58 -8.83 1.77
C PRO A 51 2.62 -9.26 3.24
N ARG A 52 3.35 -8.53 4.11
CA ARG A 52 3.48 -8.82 5.54
C ARG A 52 2.20 -8.51 6.33
N MET A 53 1.26 -7.73 5.76
CA MET A 53 -0.05 -7.49 6.36
C MET A 53 -0.82 -8.81 6.56
N LYS A 54 -0.66 -9.75 5.62
CA LYS A 54 -1.24 -11.08 5.77
C LYS A 54 -0.60 -11.85 6.94
N ASP A 55 0.72 -11.78 7.09
CA ASP A 55 1.42 -12.41 8.21
C ASP A 55 0.93 -11.85 9.55
N ILE A 56 0.73 -10.51 9.61
CA ILE A 56 0.19 -9.83 10.79
C ILE A 56 -1.21 -10.38 11.13
N GLU A 57 -2.11 -10.48 10.17
CA GLU A 57 -3.48 -10.97 10.42
C GLU A 57 -3.49 -12.45 10.85
N ASP A 58 -2.70 -13.28 10.18
CA ASP A 58 -2.58 -14.70 10.54
C ASP A 58 -2.03 -14.90 11.97
N LEU A 59 -1.06 -14.06 12.39
CA LEU A 59 -0.51 -14.08 13.75
C LEU A 59 -1.49 -13.52 14.79
N LYS A 60 -2.24 -12.49 14.47
CA LYS A 60 -3.30 -11.95 15.33
C LYS A 60 -4.35 -13.02 15.64
N GLU A 61 -4.78 -13.77 14.63
CA GLU A 61 -5.74 -14.87 14.81
C GLU A 61 -5.17 -15.96 15.73
N GLN A 62 -3.93 -16.40 15.49
CA GLN A 62 -3.29 -17.41 16.32
C GLN A 62 -3.15 -16.96 17.79
N LEU A 63 -2.78 -15.69 18.01
CA LEU A 63 -2.66 -15.14 19.37
C LEU A 63 -4.02 -15.04 20.06
N ARG A 64 -5.09 -14.63 19.36
CA ARG A 64 -6.47 -14.59 19.92
C ARG A 64 -6.89 -15.99 20.37
N LEU A 65 -6.73 -17.01 19.51
CA LEU A 65 -7.06 -18.39 19.88
C LEU A 65 -6.27 -18.90 21.09
N LYS A 66 -5.00 -18.52 21.21
CA LYS A 66 -4.17 -18.85 22.38
C LYS A 66 -4.62 -18.14 23.65
N ILE A 67 -4.95 -16.86 23.57
CA ILE A 67 -5.48 -16.08 24.70
C ILE A 67 -6.77 -16.72 25.22
N ASP A 68 -7.71 -17.03 24.32
CA ASP A 68 -8.98 -17.64 24.67
C ASP A 68 -8.78 -19.01 25.34
N SER A 69 -7.89 -19.83 24.78
CA SER A 69 -7.55 -21.14 25.37
C SER A 69 -6.93 -21.02 26.76
N ILE A 70 -6.04 -20.05 26.96
CA ILE A 70 -5.41 -19.80 28.26
C ILE A 70 -6.43 -19.27 29.28
N GLU A 71 -7.34 -18.41 28.85
CA GLU A 71 -8.37 -17.86 29.76
C GLU A 71 -9.31 -18.94 30.30
N VAL A 72 -9.63 -19.93 29.47
CA VAL A 72 -10.51 -21.03 29.86
C VAL A 72 -9.78 -22.09 30.68
N ASN A 73 -8.58 -22.52 30.25
CA ASN A 73 -7.92 -23.71 30.79
C ASN A 73 -6.84 -23.40 31.83
N MET A 74 -6.26 -22.19 31.81
CA MET A 74 -5.13 -21.79 32.66
C MET A 74 -5.25 -20.30 33.03
N PRO A 75 -6.29 -19.89 33.79
CA PRO A 75 -6.59 -18.47 34.04
C PRO A 75 -5.43 -17.72 34.73
N ASP A 76 -4.62 -18.42 35.55
CA ASP A 76 -3.47 -17.87 36.27
C ASP A 76 -2.14 -18.01 35.50
N SER A 77 -2.20 -18.30 34.19
CA SER A 77 -1.00 -18.48 33.37
C SER A 77 -0.19 -17.18 33.26
N LYS A 78 1.10 -17.28 33.56
CA LYS A 78 2.07 -16.18 33.40
C LYS A 78 2.24 -15.74 31.93
N TYR A 79 1.92 -16.62 30.97
CA TYR A 79 2.04 -16.32 29.54
C TYR A 79 0.95 -15.39 28.98
N LYS A 80 -0.15 -15.21 29.69
CA LYS A 80 -1.29 -14.38 29.25
C LYS A 80 -0.88 -12.94 28.91
N ALA A 81 -0.01 -12.35 29.74
CA ALA A 81 0.49 -10.99 29.49
C ALA A 81 1.33 -10.90 28.20
N ASP A 82 2.19 -11.89 27.94
CA ASP A 82 3.05 -11.92 26.77
C ASP A 82 2.23 -12.05 25.48
N PHE A 83 1.18 -12.88 25.46
CA PHE A 83 0.29 -13.02 24.32
C PHE A 83 -0.49 -11.74 24.03
N ARG A 84 -1.01 -11.10 25.07
CA ARG A 84 -1.73 -9.81 24.94
C ARG A 84 -0.82 -8.69 24.47
N PHE A 85 0.43 -8.66 24.96
CA PHE A 85 1.43 -7.70 24.51
C PHE A 85 1.75 -7.91 23.02
N ALA A 86 2.03 -9.14 22.59
CA ALA A 86 2.31 -9.45 21.20
C ALA A 86 1.15 -9.09 20.27
N LEU A 87 -0.09 -9.37 20.68
CA LEU A 87 -1.29 -8.97 19.93
C LEU A 87 -1.43 -7.45 19.83
N ALA A 88 -1.14 -6.72 20.91
CA ALA A 88 -1.19 -5.26 20.91
C ALA A 88 -0.14 -4.63 19.97
N GLU A 89 1.08 -5.19 19.91
CA GLU A 89 2.12 -4.71 19.00
C GLU A 89 1.78 -4.98 17.53
N LEU A 90 1.16 -6.13 17.22
CA LEU A 90 0.66 -6.39 15.86
C LEU A 90 -0.46 -5.42 15.46
N ASN A 91 -1.44 -5.18 16.33
CA ASN A 91 -2.51 -4.23 16.06
C ASN A 91 -1.94 -2.83 15.82
N ARG A 92 -0.98 -2.39 16.64
CA ARG A 92 -0.35 -1.06 16.48
C ARG A 92 0.35 -0.92 15.13
N SER A 93 1.09 -1.95 14.68
CA SER A 93 1.80 -1.90 13.41
C SER A 93 0.85 -1.93 12.21
N ASP A 94 -0.24 -2.68 12.30
CA ASP A 94 -1.34 -2.72 11.34
C ASP A 94 -2.03 -1.35 11.20
N ASP A 95 -2.42 -0.77 12.33
CA ASP A 95 -3.03 0.57 12.38
C ASP A 95 -2.10 1.63 11.76
N MET A 96 -0.79 1.60 12.08
CA MET A 96 0.18 2.56 11.53
C MET A 96 0.28 2.48 10.01
N MET A 97 0.29 1.28 9.42
CA MET A 97 0.33 1.11 7.97
C MET A 97 -0.98 1.54 7.32
N THR A 98 -2.11 1.15 7.90
CA THR A 98 -3.44 1.51 7.39
C THR A 98 -3.64 3.03 7.40
N ASP A 99 -3.30 3.70 8.51
CA ASP A 99 -3.38 5.14 8.64
C ASP A 99 -2.46 5.85 7.64
N TRP A 100 -1.25 5.33 7.45
CA TRP A 100 -0.32 5.89 6.49
C TRP A 100 -0.86 5.80 5.05
N MET A 101 -1.38 4.65 4.64
CA MET A 101 -1.98 4.47 3.31
C MET A 101 -3.14 5.44 3.04
N HIS A 102 -4.00 5.66 4.03
CA HIS A 102 -5.14 6.57 3.90
C HIS A 102 -4.71 8.04 3.72
N HIS A 103 -3.67 8.46 4.42
CA HIS A 103 -3.30 9.88 4.47
C HIS A 103 -2.20 10.27 3.46
N PHE A 104 -1.35 9.33 3.04
CA PHE A 104 -0.20 9.63 2.18
C PHE A 104 -0.62 10.28 0.86
N LYS A 105 -1.49 9.60 0.10
CA LYS A 105 -1.91 10.08 -1.22
C LYS A 105 -2.75 11.35 -1.13
N GLU A 106 -3.70 11.39 -0.23
CA GLU A 106 -4.55 12.56 -0.02
C GLU A 106 -3.72 13.81 0.31
N SER A 107 -2.78 13.69 1.26
CA SER A 107 -1.90 14.79 1.65
C SER A 107 -0.99 15.22 0.49
N TYR A 108 -0.38 14.28 -0.22
CA TYR A 108 0.49 14.58 -1.36
C TYR A 108 -0.24 15.34 -2.48
N ASP A 109 -1.47 14.95 -2.78
CA ASP A 109 -2.26 15.55 -3.85
C ASP A 109 -2.71 16.99 -3.52
N THR A 110 -2.80 17.35 -2.23
CA THR A 110 -3.17 18.71 -1.81
C THR A 110 -2.04 19.72 -1.90
N ILE A 111 -0.78 19.27 -1.98
CA ILE A 111 0.38 20.15 -2.01
C ILE A 111 0.61 20.68 -3.44
N SER A 112 0.52 21.99 -3.61
CA SER A 112 0.62 22.62 -4.93
C SER A 112 2.07 22.93 -5.35
N SER A 113 2.97 23.23 -4.39
CA SER A 113 4.34 23.64 -4.69
C SER A 113 5.29 22.45 -4.82
N PRO A 114 6.20 22.46 -5.82
CA PRO A 114 7.23 21.42 -5.94
C PRO A 114 8.12 21.28 -4.70
N ALA A 115 8.51 22.38 -4.09
CA ALA A 115 9.30 22.38 -2.86
C ALA A 115 8.54 21.72 -1.71
N GLY A 116 7.27 22.09 -1.50
CA GLY A 116 6.43 21.48 -0.46
C GLY A 116 6.21 19.99 -0.68
N LYS A 117 6.07 19.55 -1.95
CA LYS A 117 6.01 18.10 -2.25
C LYS A 117 7.29 17.37 -1.88
N ASN A 118 8.45 17.97 -2.15
CA ASN A 118 9.73 17.36 -1.78
C ASN A 118 9.88 17.25 -0.26
N ASP A 119 9.59 18.31 0.48
CA ASP A 119 9.66 18.32 1.94
C ASP A 119 8.71 17.28 2.56
N PHE A 120 7.50 17.17 2.02
CA PHE A 120 6.54 16.14 2.43
C PHE A 120 7.08 14.72 2.18
N LEU A 121 7.64 14.47 0.99
CA LEU A 121 8.18 13.15 0.65
C LEU A 121 9.38 12.78 1.52
N GLU A 122 10.26 13.73 1.86
CA GLU A 122 11.37 13.47 2.80
C GLU A 122 10.86 13.01 4.18
N PHE A 123 9.81 13.67 4.68
CA PHE A 123 9.17 13.27 5.94
C PHE A 123 8.52 11.89 5.83
N GLU A 124 7.76 11.64 4.77
CA GLU A 124 7.03 10.38 4.58
C GLU A 124 7.97 9.18 4.32
N ARG A 125 9.15 9.41 3.71
CA ARG A 125 10.17 8.38 3.59
C ARG A 125 10.63 7.87 4.96
N ALA A 126 10.95 8.77 5.87
CA ALA A 126 11.35 8.40 7.22
C ALA A 126 10.22 7.66 7.96
N LYS A 127 8.97 8.08 7.73
CA LYS A 127 7.78 7.50 8.35
C LYS A 127 7.51 6.06 7.85
N ILE A 128 7.55 5.81 6.53
CA ILE A 128 7.32 4.46 5.99
C ILE A 128 8.41 3.48 6.41
N GLU A 129 9.68 3.91 6.50
CA GLU A 129 10.76 3.08 7.04
C GLU A 129 10.55 2.73 8.53
N GLN A 130 10.06 3.69 9.32
CA GLN A 130 9.70 3.41 10.71
C GLN A 130 8.56 2.40 10.81
N ILE A 131 7.54 2.51 9.96
CA ILE A 131 6.40 1.58 9.91
C ILE A 131 6.90 0.18 9.55
N LYS A 132 7.73 0.05 8.50
CA LYS A 132 8.39 -1.20 8.12
C LYS A 132 9.08 -1.86 9.32
N GLY A 133 9.94 -1.13 10.01
CA GLY A 133 10.65 -1.65 11.19
C GLY A 133 9.71 -2.06 12.33
N LYS A 134 8.57 -1.37 12.51
CA LYS A 134 7.55 -1.74 13.49
C LYS A 134 6.83 -3.03 13.10
N MET A 135 6.44 -3.19 11.83
CA MET A 135 5.81 -4.40 11.32
C MET A 135 6.73 -5.62 11.48
N GLU A 136 7.99 -5.51 11.08
CA GLU A 136 8.98 -6.59 11.22
C GLU A 136 9.19 -6.98 12.68
N THR A 137 9.29 -5.99 13.57
CA THR A 137 9.47 -6.21 15.01
C THR A 137 8.26 -6.88 15.64
N SER A 138 7.05 -6.44 15.34
CA SER A 138 5.82 -7.01 15.89
C SER A 138 5.59 -8.45 15.43
N ILE A 139 5.85 -8.75 14.15
CA ILE A 139 5.82 -10.12 13.60
C ILE A 139 6.82 -11.03 14.33
N LYS A 140 8.05 -10.54 14.54
CA LYS A 140 9.07 -11.29 15.28
C LYS A 140 8.66 -11.57 16.72
N ILE A 141 8.15 -10.58 17.43
CA ILE A 141 7.65 -10.71 18.81
C ILE A 141 6.55 -11.78 18.86
N ALA A 142 5.55 -11.67 17.98
CA ALA A 142 4.41 -12.56 17.94
C ALA A 142 4.82 -14.01 17.65
N SER A 143 5.67 -14.20 16.64
CA SER A 143 6.18 -15.53 16.28
C SER A 143 6.99 -16.18 17.41
N GLN A 144 7.84 -15.41 18.10
CA GLN A 144 8.61 -15.88 19.24
C GLN A 144 7.72 -16.23 20.44
N THR A 145 6.71 -15.39 20.71
CA THR A 145 5.75 -15.63 21.80
C THR A 145 4.97 -16.94 21.58
N LEU A 146 4.53 -17.17 20.34
CA LEU A 146 3.84 -18.42 19.97
C LEU A 146 4.76 -19.66 20.09
N ALA A 147 6.02 -19.54 19.65
CA ALA A 147 6.99 -20.65 19.67
C ALA A 147 7.45 -21.03 21.08
N ASN A 148 7.58 -20.07 22.00
CA ASN A 148 8.14 -20.28 23.33
C ASN A 148 7.11 -20.77 24.36
N THR A 149 5.86 -20.99 23.97
CA THR A 149 4.83 -21.47 24.89
C THR A 149 4.78 -22.99 24.86
N PRO A 150 5.08 -23.70 25.98
CA PRO A 150 4.98 -25.15 26.03
C PRO A 150 3.51 -25.53 25.82
N MET A 151 3.28 -26.33 24.79
CA MET A 151 1.99 -26.99 24.61
C MET A 151 1.95 -28.16 25.63
N LYS A 152 1.04 -28.07 26.61
CA LYS A 152 0.62 -29.21 27.43
C LYS A 152 -0.70 -29.71 26.92
#